data_17423862901943df18534d6d4f8f94f1
#
_entry.id   17423862901943df18534d6d4f8f94f1
#
_cell.length_a   1.000
_cell.length_b   1.000
_cell.length_c   1.000
_cell.angle_alpha   90.00
_cell.angle_beta   90.00
_cell.angle_gamma   90.00
#
_symmetry.space_group_name_H-M   'P 1'
#
loop_
_entity.id
_entity.type
_entity.pdbx_description
1 polymer ?
#
loop_
_entity_poly.entity_id
_entity_poly.type
_entity_poly.pdbx_seq_one_letter_code
_entity_poly.pdbx_strand_id
1 'polypeptide(L)'
;MLPTKLFLLSLIPLALTAAANKPVPPAGVVDRQIELEYDAKEVDAEKQIPLLEVDIPQQTFDMGEESTLINAVKFQGNSVISSRTLKKSVKEFMGKELSMQEIYAMCQAIQKKYAERGYFLARAYVPVQVLENETLTIEIIEGRLGRISVIGNKHYHEKFIARHFGKYEGKPINYDQILRALLLLDENSDLDVGAVFKKGEEFGTADLIVRVTDNRPLHFIIDHNNYGSDHTSTHRTGGRFDWGNLLLDGDMLTITEVVGSPLSSLNFTSALYHIPIYTYGSSMDFSYLFANFKTDKVNDVRYTGRSHIATARFNQALQRTRKLNTDFFTTFDYKQIQNFGQGIESSYDKLRVLTGGGLIDYIDGWKGRNLFLLSGGWGIPGFLGGNSVNSKSDSRVHGGGRFIKLNGGWKRLQKLPFECFLLFNVQMQYSFNKLPLPEQIYIGGIDNVRGYQLAAGIGDHGLYGTLELRVPPPFLRAHKIPWTDTTWGEFLQFVGFLDHGQTYGFGQDVLRVVGLKKGKAEKEHVYYDNAFLTAAGAGVRLYGPWKIEWSLDVGYPLTDKHRSSDTIVYFRVAWKIL
;
A
#
# COMPACT_ATOMS: atom_id res chain seq x y z
N MET A 1 -11.82 4.27 -58.22
CA MET A 1 -10.41 4.67 -58.40
C MET A 1 -10.02 5.61 -57.31
N LEU A 2 -9.37 5.10 -56.27
CA LEU A 2 -8.69 5.87 -55.20
C LEU A 2 -7.32 5.22 -55.01
N PRO A 3 -6.22 5.95 -54.95
CA PRO A 3 -4.90 5.35 -54.81
C PRO A 3 -4.54 5.15 -53.34
N THR A 4 -4.19 3.96 -53.01
CA THR A 4 -3.51 3.48 -51.81
C THR A 4 -2.14 4.16 -51.68
N LYS A 5 -1.89 4.94 -50.65
CA LYS A 5 -0.54 5.36 -50.27
C LYS A 5 -0.04 4.46 -49.12
N LEU A 6 0.85 3.54 -49.50
CA LEU A 6 1.76 2.83 -48.62
C LEU A 6 2.70 3.84 -47.95
N PHE A 7 2.71 3.88 -46.61
CA PHE A 7 3.78 4.55 -45.86
C PHE A 7 4.94 3.58 -45.67
N LEU A 8 6.01 3.79 -46.43
CA LEU A 8 7.30 3.17 -46.18
C LEU A 8 7.90 3.75 -44.90
N LEU A 9 8.13 2.89 -43.92
CA LEU A 9 9.05 3.20 -42.80
C LEU A 9 10.47 3.23 -43.35
N SER A 10 11.06 4.42 -43.45
CA SER A 10 12.48 4.60 -43.75
C SER A 10 13.31 4.23 -42.52
N LEU A 11 14.15 3.21 -42.70
CA LEU A 11 15.27 2.88 -41.81
C LEU A 11 16.21 4.09 -41.67
N ILE A 12 16.28 4.64 -40.44
CA ILE A 12 17.27 5.64 -40.07
C ILE A 12 18.58 4.91 -39.71
N PRO A 13 19.75 5.33 -40.21
CA PRO A 13 21.00 4.65 -39.97
C PRO A 13 21.46 4.78 -38.53
N LEU A 14 21.93 3.65 -37.96
CA LEU A 14 22.66 3.62 -36.68
C LEU A 14 23.88 4.53 -36.76
N ALA A 15 23.83 5.68 -36.10
CA ALA A 15 25.03 6.44 -35.76
C ALA A 15 25.64 5.81 -34.49
N LEU A 16 26.81 5.16 -34.63
CA LEU A 16 27.67 4.82 -33.50
C LEU A 16 28.12 6.13 -32.84
N THR A 17 27.45 6.56 -31.79
CA THR A 17 27.96 7.60 -30.91
C THR A 17 28.71 6.96 -29.75
N ALA A 18 29.86 7.53 -29.42
CA ALA A 18 30.78 7.11 -28.37
C ALA A 18 30.04 6.73 -27.08
N ALA A 19 30.43 5.60 -26.50
CA ALA A 19 29.87 5.11 -25.23
C ALA A 19 30.14 6.16 -24.14
N ALA A 20 29.13 6.99 -23.83
CA ALA A 20 29.12 7.77 -22.60
C ALA A 20 29.27 6.79 -21.43
N ASN A 21 30.09 7.12 -20.44
CA ASN A 21 30.30 6.30 -19.25
C ASN A 21 28.95 6.08 -18.53
N LYS A 22 28.29 4.95 -18.81
CA LYS A 22 27.02 4.59 -18.18
C LYS A 22 27.25 4.38 -16.68
N PRO A 23 26.46 4.98 -15.79
CA PRO A 23 26.63 4.79 -14.36
C PRO A 23 26.37 3.34 -13.97
N VAL A 24 27.27 2.75 -13.16
CA VAL A 24 27.05 1.44 -12.54
C VAL A 24 26.22 1.64 -11.28
N PRO A 25 25.01 1.08 -11.18
CA PRO A 25 24.19 1.23 -9.99
C PRO A 25 24.89 0.66 -8.76
N PRO A 26 24.93 1.37 -7.62
CA PRO A 26 25.44 0.82 -6.38
C PRO A 26 24.53 -0.30 -5.84
N ALA A 27 25.08 -1.19 -4.99
CA ALA A 27 24.35 -2.31 -4.42
C ALA A 27 23.00 -1.91 -3.79
N GLY A 28 22.99 -0.91 -2.94
CA GLY A 28 21.76 -0.46 -2.28
C GLY A 28 20.68 0.12 -3.19
N VAL A 29 21.02 0.50 -4.44
CA VAL A 29 20.04 0.93 -5.45
C VAL A 29 19.39 -0.28 -6.11
N VAL A 30 20.17 -1.31 -6.43
CA VAL A 30 19.67 -2.55 -7.04
C VAL A 30 18.71 -3.25 -6.08
N ASP A 31 19.08 -3.36 -4.80
CA ASP A 31 18.26 -3.98 -3.77
C ASP A 31 16.93 -3.24 -3.60
N ARG A 32 16.99 -1.91 -3.50
CA ARG A 32 15.80 -1.06 -3.32
C ARG A 32 14.86 -1.12 -4.53
N GLN A 33 15.39 -1.23 -5.74
CA GLN A 33 14.54 -1.42 -6.92
C GLN A 33 13.75 -2.71 -6.84
N ILE A 34 14.41 -3.83 -6.48
CA ILE A 34 13.77 -5.13 -6.38
C ILE A 34 12.72 -5.13 -5.25
N GLU A 35 13.04 -4.53 -4.08
CA GLU A 35 12.06 -4.35 -3.01
C GLU A 35 10.82 -3.58 -3.49
N LEU A 36 10.99 -2.45 -4.18
CA LEU A 36 9.88 -1.64 -4.70
C LEU A 36 9.04 -2.39 -5.74
N GLU A 37 9.67 -3.23 -6.55
CA GLU A 37 8.99 -4.04 -7.56
C GLU A 37 8.01 -5.06 -6.92
N TYR A 38 8.40 -5.65 -5.77
CA TYR A 38 7.60 -6.66 -5.06
C TYR A 38 6.70 -6.10 -3.95
N ASP A 39 7.06 -4.93 -3.37
CA ASP A 39 6.27 -4.27 -2.32
C ASP A 39 5.18 -3.35 -2.88
N ALA A 40 5.16 -3.10 -4.17
CA ALA A 40 4.11 -2.30 -4.81
C ALA A 40 2.75 -2.99 -4.62
N LYS A 41 2.06 -2.69 -3.52
CA LYS A 41 0.66 -3.05 -3.36
C LYS A 41 -0.09 -2.45 -4.53
N GLU A 42 -0.58 -3.30 -5.42
CA GLU A 42 -1.52 -2.88 -6.45
C GLU A 42 -2.65 -2.13 -5.75
N VAL A 43 -2.88 -0.90 -6.18
CA VAL A 43 -4.01 -0.12 -5.69
C VAL A 43 -5.24 -0.74 -6.33
N ASP A 44 -5.77 -1.78 -5.69
CA ASP A 44 -7.00 -2.42 -6.14
C ASP A 44 -8.15 -1.41 -5.99
N ALA A 45 -8.67 -0.98 -7.14
CA ALA A 45 -9.74 0.02 -7.18
C ALA A 45 -11.11 -0.56 -6.77
N GLU A 46 -11.25 -1.87 -6.69
CA GLU A 46 -12.54 -2.56 -6.57
C GLU A 46 -12.63 -3.60 -5.45
N LYS A 47 -11.74 -3.55 -4.45
CA LYS A 47 -11.89 -4.48 -3.31
C LYS A 47 -13.31 -4.36 -2.73
N GLN A 48 -14.04 -5.47 -2.72
CA GLN A 48 -15.41 -5.51 -2.22
C GLN A 48 -15.40 -5.13 -0.73
N ILE A 49 -16.30 -4.23 -0.38
CA ILE A 49 -16.43 -3.77 1.00
C ILE A 49 -17.21 -4.82 1.77
N PRO A 50 -16.77 -5.26 2.97
CA PRO A 50 -17.47 -6.23 3.77
C PRO A 50 -18.95 -5.89 3.95
N LEU A 51 -19.83 -6.86 3.67
CA LEU A 51 -21.27 -6.68 3.79
C LEU A 51 -21.67 -6.78 5.26
N LEU A 52 -22.40 -5.76 5.75
CA LEU A 52 -22.98 -5.77 7.08
C LEU A 52 -24.50 -5.71 6.95
N GLU A 53 -25.18 -6.80 7.27
CA GLU A 53 -26.63 -6.96 7.16
C GLU A 53 -27.31 -6.96 8.54
N VAL A 54 -28.56 -6.55 8.58
CA VAL A 54 -29.39 -6.56 9.78
C VAL A 54 -30.67 -7.32 9.50
N ASP A 55 -30.81 -8.49 10.10
CA ASP A 55 -31.96 -9.36 10.03
C ASP A 55 -32.69 -9.37 11.38
N ILE A 56 -33.24 -8.21 11.74
CA ILE A 56 -34.05 -8.03 12.96
C ILE A 56 -35.43 -7.48 12.58
N PRO A 57 -36.53 -8.18 12.87
CA PRO A 57 -37.87 -7.74 12.53
C PRO A 57 -38.22 -6.40 13.18
N GLN A 58 -38.83 -5.50 12.41
CA GLN A 58 -39.39 -4.27 12.95
C GLN A 58 -40.81 -4.57 13.51
N GLN A 59 -41.05 -4.13 14.73
CA GLN A 59 -42.41 -4.24 15.31
C GLN A 59 -43.26 -3.02 14.91
N THR A 60 -44.46 -3.25 14.43
CA THR A 60 -45.48 -2.24 14.22
C THR A 60 -46.45 -2.26 15.41
N PHE A 61 -46.79 -1.09 15.93
CA PHE A 61 -47.74 -0.94 17.03
C PHE A 61 -49.03 -0.31 16.53
N ASP A 62 -50.16 -0.77 17.07
CA ASP A 62 -51.46 -0.16 16.84
C ASP A 62 -51.60 1.12 17.70
N MET A 63 -52.02 2.24 17.10
CA MET A 63 -51.98 3.55 17.74
C MET A 63 -53.39 4.06 18.03
N GLY A 64 -53.72 4.26 19.34
CA GLY A 64 -54.96 4.90 19.77
C GLY A 64 -54.96 6.43 19.53
N GLU A 65 -56.14 7.05 19.54
CA GLU A 65 -56.39 8.48 19.27
C GLU A 65 -56.22 9.40 20.51
N GLU A 66 -55.90 8.88 21.70
CA GLU A 66 -55.79 9.68 22.94
C GLU A 66 -54.57 10.60 22.95
N SER A 67 -54.73 11.84 23.43
CA SER A 67 -53.66 12.82 23.61
C SER A 67 -53.41 13.11 25.10
N THR A 68 -52.13 13.44 25.44
CA THR A 68 -51.71 13.67 26.81
C THR A 68 -50.68 14.79 26.87
N LEU A 69 -50.82 15.69 27.88
CA LEU A 69 -49.84 16.76 28.11
C LEU A 69 -48.51 16.21 28.65
N ILE A 70 -47.39 16.56 28.00
CA ILE A 70 -46.05 16.12 28.38
C ILE A 70 -45.13 17.33 28.65
N ASN A 71 -44.84 17.60 29.93
CA ASN A 71 -44.00 18.69 30.34
C ASN A 71 -42.55 18.27 30.58
N ALA A 72 -42.31 17.00 30.92
CA ALA A 72 -40.98 16.48 31.17
C ALA A 72 -40.78 15.07 30.60
N VAL A 73 -39.54 14.74 30.24
CA VAL A 73 -39.17 13.38 29.82
C VAL A 73 -38.00 12.88 30.67
N LYS A 74 -38.16 11.65 31.17
CA LYS A 74 -37.12 10.87 31.85
C LYS A 74 -36.69 9.74 30.94
N PHE A 75 -35.34 9.55 30.80
CA PHE A 75 -34.80 8.45 30.01
C PHE A 75 -34.26 7.36 30.94
N GLN A 76 -34.49 6.10 30.58
CA GLN A 76 -33.94 4.93 31.25
C GLN A 76 -33.23 4.03 30.24
N GLY A 77 -32.13 3.35 30.65
CA GLY A 77 -31.39 2.44 29.79
C GLY A 77 -30.35 3.11 28.86
N ASN A 78 -30.26 4.45 28.85
CA ASN A 78 -29.28 5.18 28.05
C ASN A 78 -27.89 5.20 28.74
N SER A 79 -26.95 4.41 28.24
CA SER A 79 -25.58 4.36 28.77
C SER A 79 -24.58 5.12 27.89
N VAL A 80 -24.78 5.14 26.56
CA VAL A 80 -23.83 5.74 25.58
C VAL A 80 -24.16 7.17 25.17
N ILE A 81 -25.42 7.59 25.32
CA ILE A 81 -25.84 8.97 25.04
C ILE A 81 -26.42 9.59 26.32
N SER A 82 -25.87 10.71 26.74
CA SER A 82 -26.33 11.38 27.98
C SER A 82 -27.78 11.89 27.84
N SER A 83 -28.56 11.82 28.94
CA SER A 83 -29.94 12.33 28.99
C SER A 83 -30.04 13.80 28.59
N ARG A 84 -28.98 14.62 28.87
CA ARG A 84 -28.91 16.03 28.40
C ARG A 84 -28.94 16.13 26.87
N THR A 85 -28.23 15.23 26.17
CA THR A 85 -28.21 15.21 24.70
C THR A 85 -29.55 14.74 24.13
N LEU A 86 -30.15 13.71 24.73
CA LEU A 86 -31.45 13.19 24.32
C LEU A 86 -32.56 14.22 24.53
N LYS A 87 -32.55 14.96 25.66
CA LYS A 87 -33.52 16.07 25.90
C LYS A 87 -33.48 17.12 24.79
N LYS A 88 -32.31 17.39 24.21
CA LYS A 88 -32.21 18.35 23.09
C LYS A 88 -32.90 17.85 21.82
N SER A 89 -32.84 16.53 21.55
CA SER A 89 -33.46 15.94 20.34
C SER A 89 -34.99 15.85 20.42
N VAL A 90 -35.58 15.94 21.62
CA VAL A 90 -37.02 15.89 21.83
C VAL A 90 -37.61 17.22 22.30
N LYS A 91 -36.84 18.31 22.31
CA LYS A 91 -37.25 19.62 22.82
C LYS A 91 -38.53 20.17 22.16
N GLU A 92 -38.72 19.92 20.91
CA GLU A 92 -39.88 20.38 20.13
C GLU A 92 -41.23 19.75 20.57
N PHE A 93 -41.21 18.62 21.27
CA PHE A 93 -42.36 17.89 21.78
C PHE A 93 -42.79 18.31 23.20
N MET A 94 -41.94 19.10 23.88
CA MET A 94 -42.17 19.43 25.29
C MET A 94 -43.21 20.54 25.46
N GLY A 95 -44.01 20.44 26.54
CA GLY A 95 -45.03 21.44 26.88
C GLY A 95 -46.25 21.44 25.94
N LYS A 96 -46.51 20.31 25.28
CA LYS A 96 -47.60 20.13 24.34
C LYS A 96 -48.45 18.93 24.72
N GLU A 97 -49.71 18.97 24.32
CA GLU A 97 -50.55 17.77 24.28
C GLU A 97 -50.12 16.93 23.07
N LEU A 98 -49.66 15.71 23.32
CA LEU A 98 -49.15 14.79 22.30
C LEU A 98 -50.09 13.60 22.13
N SER A 99 -50.41 13.31 20.90
CA SER A 99 -51.05 12.06 20.49
C SER A 99 -50.06 10.90 20.59
N MET A 100 -50.54 9.66 20.60
CA MET A 100 -49.64 8.48 20.56
C MET A 100 -48.75 8.48 19.33
N GLN A 101 -49.19 9.03 18.19
CA GLN A 101 -48.39 9.18 16.98
C GLN A 101 -47.22 10.15 17.17
N GLU A 102 -47.43 11.27 17.87
CA GLU A 102 -46.38 12.24 18.17
C GLU A 102 -45.38 11.70 19.22
N ILE A 103 -45.85 10.93 20.21
CA ILE A 103 -45.01 10.20 21.15
C ILE A 103 -44.12 9.18 20.40
N TYR A 104 -44.65 8.48 19.44
CA TYR A 104 -43.88 7.58 18.58
C TYR A 104 -42.86 8.35 17.74
N ALA A 105 -43.20 9.50 17.17
CA ALA A 105 -42.27 10.38 16.46
C ALA A 105 -41.14 10.86 17.38
N MET A 106 -41.45 11.17 18.66
CA MET A 106 -40.43 11.48 19.69
C MET A 106 -39.44 10.30 19.91
N CYS A 107 -39.95 9.07 20.01
CA CYS A 107 -39.14 7.88 20.12
C CYS A 107 -38.27 7.67 18.86
N GLN A 108 -38.79 7.92 17.67
CA GLN A 108 -38.03 7.89 16.42
C GLN A 108 -36.91 8.94 16.38
N ALA A 109 -37.14 10.16 16.88
CA ALA A 109 -36.14 11.21 16.99
C ALA A 109 -34.97 10.77 17.90
N ILE A 110 -35.28 10.06 18.99
CA ILE A 110 -34.26 9.46 19.87
C ILE A 110 -33.47 8.37 19.13
N GLN A 111 -34.14 7.43 18.47
CA GLN A 111 -33.51 6.35 17.70
C GLN A 111 -32.63 6.92 16.60
N LYS A 112 -33.08 7.95 15.89
CA LYS A 112 -32.29 8.67 14.89
C LYS A 112 -31.00 9.23 15.51
N LYS A 113 -31.10 9.79 16.73
CA LYS A 113 -29.92 10.32 17.44
C LYS A 113 -28.89 9.24 17.80
N TYR A 114 -29.36 8.04 18.14
CA TYR A 114 -28.51 6.87 18.34
C TYR A 114 -27.87 6.41 17.02
N ALA A 115 -28.66 6.30 15.94
CA ALA A 115 -28.20 5.89 14.63
C ALA A 115 -27.12 6.84 14.05
N GLU A 116 -27.29 8.17 14.24
CA GLU A 116 -26.29 9.19 13.85
C GLU A 116 -24.93 8.99 14.53
N ARG A 117 -24.89 8.29 15.67
CA ARG A 117 -23.68 7.94 16.41
C ARG A 117 -23.22 6.50 16.21
N GLY A 118 -23.80 5.81 15.24
CA GLY A 118 -23.46 4.44 14.89
C GLY A 118 -24.19 3.36 15.69
N TYR A 119 -25.07 3.72 16.65
CA TYR A 119 -25.84 2.76 17.46
C TYR A 119 -27.18 2.41 16.79
N PHE A 120 -27.12 1.76 15.66
CA PHE A 120 -28.27 1.52 14.75
C PHE A 120 -29.28 0.50 15.28
N LEU A 121 -28.93 -0.31 16.27
CA LEU A 121 -29.83 -1.28 16.91
C LEU A 121 -30.58 -0.71 18.12
N ALA A 122 -30.30 0.54 18.51
CA ALA A 122 -31.00 1.17 19.61
C ALA A 122 -32.49 1.34 19.31
N ARG A 123 -33.33 1.02 20.30
CA ARG A 123 -34.79 1.19 20.26
C ARG A 123 -35.22 2.02 21.46
N ALA A 124 -36.07 3.00 21.20
CA ALA A 124 -36.73 3.78 22.24
C ALA A 124 -38.23 3.48 22.18
N TYR A 125 -38.83 3.24 23.32
CA TYR A 125 -40.25 2.98 23.44
C TYR A 125 -40.79 3.51 24.77
N VAL A 126 -42.10 3.66 24.85
CA VAL A 126 -42.79 4.07 26.07
C VAL A 126 -43.37 2.82 26.72
N PRO A 127 -42.92 2.43 27.93
CA PRO A 127 -43.57 1.34 28.66
C PRO A 127 -44.95 1.77 29.17
N VAL A 128 -45.80 0.80 29.49
CA VAL A 128 -47.07 1.07 30.14
C VAL A 128 -46.81 1.75 31.48
N GLN A 129 -47.29 2.98 31.65
CA GLN A 129 -47.00 3.80 32.83
C GLN A 129 -48.18 4.74 33.13
N VAL A 130 -48.24 5.18 34.38
CA VAL A 130 -49.06 6.31 34.81
C VAL A 130 -48.17 7.55 34.84
N LEU A 131 -48.65 8.65 34.22
CA LEU A 131 -47.86 9.88 34.17
C LEU A 131 -47.90 10.59 35.52
N GLU A 132 -46.76 10.67 36.22
CA GLU A 132 -46.59 11.45 37.41
C GLU A 132 -46.05 12.84 37.05
N ASN A 133 -46.76 13.91 37.46
CA ASN A 133 -46.37 15.30 37.14
C ASN A 133 -46.09 15.54 35.64
N GLU A 134 -46.93 14.99 34.77
CA GLU A 134 -46.82 15.15 33.30
C GLU A 134 -45.43 14.76 32.76
N THR A 135 -44.77 13.83 33.45
CA THR A 135 -43.42 13.31 33.09
C THR A 135 -43.56 11.96 32.39
N LEU A 136 -43.14 11.91 31.13
CA LEU A 136 -43.10 10.68 30.34
C LEU A 136 -41.76 9.97 30.54
N THR A 137 -41.79 8.70 30.93
CA THR A 137 -40.59 7.85 30.95
C THR A 137 -40.43 7.14 29.61
N ILE A 138 -39.31 7.33 28.98
CA ILE A 138 -38.92 6.62 27.73
C ILE A 138 -37.81 5.63 28.08
N GLU A 139 -38.07 4.38 27.74
CA GLU A 139 -37.09 3.30 27.93
C GLU A 139 -36.30 3.09 26.63
N ILE A 140 -34.98 2.90 26.78
CA ILE A 140 -34.04 2.78 25.68
C ILE A 140 -33.32 1.46 25.80
N ILE A 141 -33.44 0.62 24.78
CA ILE A 141 -32.68 -0.62 24.60
C ILE A 141 -31.58 -0.30 23.61
N GLU A 142 -30.32 -0.21 24.07
CA GLU A 142 -29.19 0.21 23.20
C GLU A 142 -28.72 -0.90 22.24
N GLY A 143 -29.22 -2.13 22.38
CA GLY A 143 -28.80 -3.26 21.56
C GLY A 143 -27.36 -3.69 21.82
N ARG A 144 -27.18 -4.70 22.68
CA ARG A 144 -25.86 -5.19 23.07
C ARG A 144 -25.42 -6.37 22.22
N LEU A 145 -24.10 -6.51 22.00
CA LEU A 145 -23.55 -7.67 21.30
C LEU A 145 -23.69 -8.92 22.19
N GLY A 146 -24.45 -9.88 21.71
CA GLY A 146 -24.59 -11.19 22.31
C GLY A 146 -23.48 -12.13 21.87
N ARG A 147 -23.85 -13.32 21.40
CA ARG A 147 -22.92 -14.35 20.94
C ARG A 147 -22.31 -13.99 19.59
N ILE A 148 -21.02 -14.36 19.41
CA ILE A 148 -20.31 -14.28 18.14
C ILE A 148 -20.17 -15.72 17.60
N SER A 149 -20.60 -15.94 16.36
CA SER A 149 -20.42 -17.22 15.66
C SER A 149 -19.80 -16.98 14.29
N VAL A 150 -18.96 -17.90 13.84
CA VAL A 150 -18.27 -17.86 12.56
C VAL A 150 -18.74 -19.03 11.72
N ILE A 151 -19.03 -18.79 10.44
CA ILE A 151 -19.46 -19.82 9.51
C ILE A 151 -18.73 -19.69 8.18
N GLY A 152 -18.42 -20.83 7.56
CA GLY A 152 -17.82 -20.90 6.22
C GLY A 152 -16.29 -21.02 6.19
N ASN A 153 -15.60 -20.76 7.31
CA ASN A 153 -14.15 -20.90 7.43
C ASN A 153 -13.71 -22.37 7.27
N LYS A 154 -12.61 -22.60 6.56
CA LYS A 154 -12.00 -23.91 6.30
C LYS A 154 -10.53 -23.96 6.68
N HIS A 155 -9.77 -22.91 6.41
CA HIS A 155 -8.33 -22.80 6.58
C HIS A 155 -7.92 -21.90 7.75
N TYR A 156 -8.83 -21.05 8.23
CA TYR A 156 -8.62 -20.15 9.36
C TYR A 156 -9.47 -20.59 10.55
N HIS A 157 -8.89 -20.58 11.75
CA HIS A 157 -9.62 -20.98 12.95
C HIS A 157 -10.73 -19.97 13.32
N GLU A 158 -11.89 -20.49 13.71
CA GLU A 158 -13.01 -19.67 14.20
C GLU A 158 -12.56 -18.68 15.30
N LYS A 159 -11.74 -19.14 16.24
CA LYS A 159 -11.21 -18.33 17.34
C LYS A 159 -10.40 -17.13 16.86
N PHE A 160 -9.66 -17.27 15.77
CA PHE A 160 -8.91 -16.16 15.18
C PHE A 160 -9.86 -15.06 14.69
N ILE A 161 -10.89 -15.44 13.96
CA ILE A 161 -11.88 -14.52 13.38
C ILE A 161 -12.70 -13.87 14.49
N ALA A 162 -13.26 -14.67 15.41
CA ALA A 162 -14.11 -14.18 16.50
C ALA A 162 -13.39 -13.21 17.45
N ARG A 163 -12.07 -13.37 17.66
CA ARG A 163 -11.25 -12.52 18.53
C ARG A 163 -11.30 -11.03 18.12
N HIS A 164 -11.48 -10.71 16.85
CA HIS A 164 -11.58 -9.32 16.38
C HIS A 164 -12.82 -8.60 16.93
N PHE A 165 -13.88 -9.35 17.26
CA PHE A 165 -15.14 -8.85 17.77
C PHE A 165 -15.29 -9.02 19.29
N GLY A 166 -14.58 -9.95 19.92
CA GLY A 166 -14.75 -10.34 21.32
C GLY A 166 -14.70 -9.19 22.33
N LYS A 167 -13.90 -8.13 22.05
CA LYS A 167 -13.83 -6.93 22.89
C LYS A 167 -15.13 -6.12 22.95
N TYR A 168 -16.08 -6.37 22.05
CA TYR A 168 -17.37 -5.68 21.98
C TYR A 168 -18.51 -6.49 22.60
N GLU A 169 -18.28 -7.75 22.96
CA GLU A 169 -19.27 -8.64 23.59
C GLU A 169 -19.83 -8.00 24.87
N GLY A 170 -21.15 -8.08 25.06
CA GLY A 170 -21.88 -7.47 26.15
C GLY A 170 -21.99 -5.93 26.11
N LYS A 171 -21.39 -5.26 25.10
CA LYS A 171 -21.42 -3.79 24.96
C LYS A 171 -22.46 -3.36 23.92
N PRO A 172 -22.98 -2.11 24.02
CA PRO A 172 -23.80 -1.53 22.97
C PRO A 172 -23.13 -1.60 21.61
N ILE A 173 -23.82 -2.13 20.61
CA ILE A 173 -23.27 -2.36 19.26
C ILE A 173 -23.14 -1.03 18.54
N ASN A 174 -21.90 -0.72 18.15
CA ASN A 174 -21.60 0.43 17.31
C ASN A 174 -21.16 -0.04 15.91
N TYR A 175 -21.83 0.48 14.88
CA TYR A 175 -21.58 0.13 13.47
C TYR A 175 -20.12 0.31 13.06
N ASP A 176 -19.53 1.47 13.38
CA ASP A 176 -18.15 1.80 12.96
C ASP A 176 -17.13 0.86 13.61
N GLN A 177 -17.39 0.41 14.84
CA GLN A 177 -16.50 -0.52 15.54
C GLN A 177 -16.55 -1.92 14.92
N ILE A 178 -17.74 -2.40 14.57
CA ILE A 178 -17.88 -3.72 13.90
C ILE A 178 -17.34 -3.65 12.47
N LEU A 179 -17.64 -2.58 11.73
CA LEU A 179 -17.08 -2.35 10.40
C LEU A 179 -15.53 -2.31 10.42
N ARG A 180 -14.94 -1.62 11.41
CA ARG A 180 -13.49 -1.61 11.60
C ARG A 180 -12.93 -3.02 11.79
N ALA A 181 -13.57 -3.86 12.59
CA ALA A 181 -13.12 -5.23 12.82
C ALA A 181 -13.22 -6.08 11.55
N LEU A 182 -14.28 -5.91 10.76
CA LEU A 182 -14.44 -6.58 9.46
C LEU A 182 -13.36 -6.12 8.47
N LEU A 183 -13.10 -4.81 8.36
CA LEU A 183 -12.08 -4.26 7.46
C LEU A 183 -10.67 -4.73 7.82
N LEU A 184 -10.36 -4.88 9.12
CA LEU A 184 -9.07 -5.43 9.57
C LEU A 184 -8.91 -6.92 9.22
N LEU A 185 -9.98 -7.70 9.27
CA LEU A 185 -9.97 -9.10 8.80
C LEU A 185 -9.81 -9.18 7.28
N ASP A 186 -10.51 -8.30 6.56
CA ASP A 186 -10.49 -8.22 5.10
C ASP A 186 -9.15 -7.72 4.51
N GLU A 187 -8.25 -7.16 5.34
CA GLU A 187 -6.87 -6.87 4.93
C GLU A 187 -6.07 -8.13 4.61
N ASN A 188 -6.46 -9.28 5.17
CA ASN A 188 -5.90 -10.56 4.75
C ASN A 188 -6.48 -10.96 3.39
N SER A 189 -5.61 -11.12 2.39
CA SER A 189 -5.99 -11.45 1.00
C SER A 189 -6.71 -12.79 0.85
N ASP A 190 -6.57 -13.69 1.83
CA ASP A 190 -7.16 -15.02 1.82
C ASP A 190 -8.55 -15.05 2.43
N LEU A 191 -9.00 -13.94 3.02
CA LEU A 191 -10.28 -13.82 3.67
C LEU A 191 -11.21 -12.87 2.92
N ASP A 192 -12.41 -13.34 2.62
CA ASP A 192 -13.55 -12.52 2.25
C ASP A 192 -14.58 -12.64 3.39
N VAL A 193 -14.88 -11.51 4.04
CA VAL A 193 -15.66 -11.51 5.28
C VAL A 193 -16.91 -10.64 5.16
N GLY A 194 -18.01 -11.14 5.71
CA GLY A 194 -19.25 -10.39 5.90
C GLY A 194 -19.84 -10.67 7.28
N ALA A 195 -20.79 -9.88 7.71
CA ALA A 195 -21.44 -10.11 8.99
C ALA A 195 -22.94 -9.81 8.93
N VAL A 196 -23.69 -10.58 9.71
CA VAL A 196 -25.14 -10.45 9.86
C VAL A 196 -25.48 -10.40 11.33
N PHE A 197 -26.30 -9.42 11.73
CA PHE A 197 -26.88 -9.37 13.06
C PHE A 197 -28.22 -10.11 13.07
N LYS A 198 -28.40 -11.02 14.03
CA LYS A 198 -29.67 -11.66 14.34
C LYS A 198 -30.12 -11.32 15.75
N LYS A 199 -31.42 -11.51 16.04
CA LYS A 199 -31.93 -11.37 17.40
C LYS A 199 -31.21 -12.35 18.32
N GLY A 200 -30.66 -11.84 19.43
CA GLY A 200 -30.00 -12.66 20.43
C GLY A 200 -30.98 -13.42 21.34
N GLU A 201 -30.44 -14.35 22.12
CA GLU A 201 -31.22 -15.14 23.08
C GLU A 201 -31.71 -14.28 24.25
N GLU A 202 -30.89 -13.37 24.74
CA GLU A 202 -31.24 -12.45 25.83
C GLU A 202 -31.97 -11.21 25.31
N PHE A 203 -32.86 -10.66 26.12
CA PHE A 203 -33.57 -9.42 25.80
C PHE A 203 -32.60 -8.26 25.62
N GLY A 204 -32.73 -7.50 24.56
CA GLY A 204 -31.87 -6.35 24.25
C GLY A 204 -30.51 -6.73 23.68
N THR A 205 -30.27 -8.01 23.33
CA THR A 205 -29.05 -8.46 22.64
C THR A 205 -29.28 -8.76 21.17
N ALA A 206 -28.19 -8.68 20.39
CA ALA A 206 -28.13 -9.15 19.01
C ALA A 206 -26.86 -10.00 18.83
N ASP A 207 -27.02 -11.18 18.26
CA ASP A 207 -25.92 -12.09 17.94
C ASP A 207 -25.28 -11.72 16.62
N LEU A 208 -23.97 -11.83 16.53
CA LEU A 208 -23.17 -11.55 15.33
C LEU A 208 -22.78 -12.86 14.66
N ILE A 209 -23.22 -13.07 13.44
CA ILE A 209 -22.80 -14.18 12.59
C ILE A 209 -21.80 -13.62 11.57
N VAL A 210 -20.53 -14.00 11.68
CA VAL A 210 -19.47 -13.66 10.73
C VAL A 210 -19.43 -14.74 9.66
N ARG A 211 -19.75 -14.36 8.42
CA ARG A 211 -19.63 -15.22 7.24
C ARG A 211 -18.25 -15.05 6.65
N VAL A 212 -17.57 -16.15 6.39
CA VAL A 212 -16.21 -16.16 5.87
C VAL A 212 -16.14 -17.09 4.66
N THR A 213 -15.52 -16.60 3.61
CA THR A 213 -15.00 -17.43 2.54
C THR A 213 -13.49 -17.30 2.58
N ASP A 214 -12.78 -18.41 2.84
CA ASP A 214 -11.34 -18.40 2.95
C ASP A 214 -10.68 -19.25 1.86
N ASN A 215 -9.52 -18.82 1.41
CA ASN A 215 -8.66 -19.52 0.46
C ASN A 215 -7.53 -20.24 1.21
N ARG A 216 -6.84 -21.13 0.51
CA ARG A 216 -5.61 -21.72 1.04
C ARG A 216 -4.56 -20.62 1.17
N PRO A 217 -3.92 -20.46 2.33
CA PRO A 217 -2.94 -19.40 2.56
C PRO A 217 -1.56 -19.74 1.96
N LEU A 218 -1.55 -20.15 0.70
CA LEU A 218 -0.35 -20.50 -0.06
C LEU A 218 -0.42 -19.85 -1.43
N HIS A 219 0.55 -18.99 -1.75
CA HIS A 219 0.61 -18.33 -3.06
C HIS A 219 2.00 -18.50 -3.65
N PHE A 220 2.06 -18.67 -4.94
CA PHE A 220 3.31 -18.78 -5.66
C PHE A 220 3.24 -18.01 -6.97
N ILE A 221 4.17 -17.07 -7.15
CA ILE A 221 4.29 -16.21 -8.32
C ILE A 221 5.66 -16.43 -8.92
N ILE A 222 5.74 -16.59 -10.22
CA ILE A 222 6.99 -16.55 -11.00
C ILE A 222 6.89 -15.39 -11.96
N ASP A 223 7.95 -14.62 -12.13
CA ASP A 223 8.03 -13.59 -13.15
C ASP A 223 9.38 -13.58 -13.88
N HIS A 224 9.35 -13.06 -15.09
CA HIS A 224 10.53 -12.76 -15.89
C HIS A 224 10.41 -11.36 -16.48
N ASN A 225 11.48 -10.56 -16.37
CA ASN A 225 11.49 -9.18 -16.82
C ASN A 225 12.88 -8.75 -17.31
N ASN A 226 12.93 -7.60 -17.99
CA ASN A 226 14.17 -6.95 -18.39
C ASN A 226 14.42 -5.61 -17.65
N TYR A 227 13.98 -5.50 -16.39
CA TYR A 227 14.06 -4.27 -15.59
C TYR A 227 15.44 -4.01 -15.00
N GLY A 228 16.40 -4.86 -15.29
CA GLY A 228 17.76 -4.74 -14.79
C GLY A 228 18.59 -3.65 -15.47
N SER A 229 19.88 -3.64 -15.16
CA SER A 229 20.86 -2.73 -15.72
C SER A 229 21.77 -3.47 -16.72
N ASP A 230 22.15 -2.81 -17.79
CA ASP A 230 23.12 -3.33 -18.78
C ASP A 230 24.45 -3.76 -18.16
N HIS A 231 24.79 -3.21 -16.97
CA HIS A 231 26.06 -3.51 -16.30
C HIS A 231 26.00 -4.73 -15.39
N THR A 232 24.81 -5.10 -14.87
CA THR A 232 24.66 -6.24 -13.97
C THR A 232 23.94 -7.39 -14.65
N SER A 233 22.66 -7.20 -14.90
CA SER A 233 21.80 -8.18 -15.53
C SER A 233 20.56 -7.47 -16.06
N THR A 234 20.44 -7.36 -17.36
CA THR A 234 19.25 -6.79 -18.00
C THR A 234 18.04 -7.67 -17.72
N HIS A 235 18.18 -8.98 -17.92
CA HIS A 235 17.11 -9.95 -17.70
C HIS A 235 17.15 -10.54 -16.29
N ARG A 236 16.00 -10.61 -15.64
CA ARG A 236 15.81 -11.16 -14.30
C ARG A 236 14.66 -12.15 -14.29
N THR A 237 14.83 -13.21 -13.51
CA THR A 237 13.75 -14.15 -13.22
C THR A 237 13.52 -14.14 -11.71
N GLY A 238 12.28 -13.91 -11.30
CA GLY A 238 11.89 -13.84 -9.90
C GLY A 238 10.90 -14.93 -9.53
N GLY A 239 10.88 -15.26 -8.25
CA GLY A 239 9.89 -16.12 -7.63
C GLY A 239 9.50 -15.57 -6.27
N ARG A 240 8.20 -15.56 -5.97
CA ARG A 240 7.67 -15.22 -4.66
C ARG A 240 6.79 -16.35 -4.16
N PHE A 241 7.03 -16.76 -2.93
CA PHE A 241 6.25 -17.76 -2.21
C PHE A 241 5.71 -17.14 -0.92
N ASP A 242 4.39 -17.14 -0.76
CA ASP A 242 3.72 -16.69 0.47
C ASP A 242 3.10 -17.91 1.16
N TRP A 243 3.35 -18.04 2.48
CA TRP A 243 2.82 -19.07 3.33
C TRP A 243 2.19 -18.46 4.58
N GLY A 244 0.87 -18.36 4.59
CA GLY A 244 0.09 -17.90 5.74
C GLY A 244 -0.24 -19.00 6.72
N ASN A 245 -0.61 -18.63 7.94
CA ASN A 245 -0.92 -19.53 9.06
C ASN A 245 0.20 -20.53 9.36
N LEU A 246 1.46 -20.08 9.28
CA LEU A 246 2.63 -20.93 9.45
C LEU A 246 2.85 -21.33 10.91
N LEU A 247 2.87 -20.37 11.82
CA LEU A 247 3.08 -20.56 13.27
C LEU A 247 1.90 -20.03 14.09
N LEU A 248 1.26 -18.96 13.63
CA LEU A 248 0.15 -18.29 14.29
C LEU A 248 -0.98 -18.06 13.27
N ASP A 249 -2.22 -18.00 13.75
CA ASP A 249 -3.34 -17.64 12.88
C ASP A 249 -3.17 -16.21 12.34
N GLY A 250 -3.19 -16.07 11.01
CA GLY A 250 -3.09 -14.79 10.31
C GLY A 250 -1.66 -14.29 10.13
N ASP A 251 -0.63 -15.03 10.54
CA ASP A 251 0.75 -14.73 10.18
C ASP A 251 1.02 -15.06 8.70
N MET A 252 2.13 -14.54 8.16
CA MET A 252 2.55 -14.84 6.79
C MET A 252 4.07 -14.80 6.66
N LEU A 253 4.63 -15.85 6.11
CA LEU A 253 6.02 -15.91 5.64
C LEU A 253 6.03 -15.68 4.13
N THR A 254 6.72 -14.63 3.70
CA THR A 254 6.99 -14.35 2.28
C THR A 254 8.46 -14.59 1.99
N ILE A 255 8.77 -15.39 1.00
CA ILE A 255 10.13 -15.60 0.48
C ILE A 255 10.15 -15.11 -0.96
N THR A 256 11.08 -14.22 -1.28
CA THR A 256 11.32 -13.72 -2.63
C THR A 256 12.74 -14.03 -3.06
N GLU A 257 12.89 -14.61 -4.25
CA GLU A 257 14.17 -14.86 -4.89
C GLU A 257 14.18 -14.22 -6.27
N VAL A 258 15.25 -13.47 -6.60
CA VAL A 258 15.43 -12.89 -7.93
C VAL A 258 16.84 -13.18 -8.40
N VAL A 259 16.95 -13.78 -9.56
CA VAL A 259 18.23 -14.13 -10.18
C VAL A 259 18.41 -13.41 -11.51
N GLY A 260 19.64 -13.01 -11.78
CA GLY A 260 20.01 -12.40 -13.04
C GLY A 260 20.28 -13.41 -14.15
N SER A 261 20.40 -12.92 -15.37
CA SER A 261 20.92 -13.68 -16.51
C SER A 261 22.18 -13.00 -17.04
N PRO A 262 23.36 -13.64 -16.87
CA PRO A 262 23.63 -14.97 -16.29
C PRO A 262 23.41 -15.02 -14.77
N LEU A 263 23.16 -16.22 -14.21
CA LEU A 263 22.83 -16.43 -12.78
C LEU A 263 23.87 -15.84 -11.80
N SER A 264 25.13 -15.75 -12.23
CA SER A 264 26.22 -15.17 -11.42
C SER A 264 26.21 -13.65 -11.35
N SER A 265 25.38 -12.97 -12.15
CA SER A 265 25.37 -11.50 -12.25
C SER A 265 24.57 -10.82 -11.16
N LEU A 266 23.50 -11.45 -10.69
CA LEU A 266 22.60 -10.98 -9.64
C LEU A 266 22.00 -12.17 -8.90
N ASN A 267 21.99 -12.09 -7.59
CA ASN A 267 21.18 -12.91 -6.72
C ASN A 267 20.61 -12.01 -5.61
N PHE A 268 19.32 -12.06 -5.42
CA PHE A 268 18.58 -11.35 -4.39
C PHE A 268 17.64 -12.33 -3.72
N THR A 269 17.77 -12.48 -2.41
CA THR A 269 16.93 -13.32 -1.59
C THR A 269 16.38 -12.47 -0.44
N SER A 270 15.09 -12.50 -0.22
CA SER A 270 14.44 -11.83 0.91
C SER A 270 13.45 -12.77 1.58
N ALA A 271 13.42 -12.74 2.91
CA ALA A 271 12.42 -13.41 3.72
C ALA A 271 11.75 -12.37 4.63
N LEU A 272 10.43 -12.29 4.59
CA LEU A 272 9.59 -11.42 5.41
C LEU A 272 8.64 -12.27 6.24
N TYR A 273 8.60 -12.07 7.55
CA TYR A 273 7.62 -12.70 8.43
C TYR A 273 6.73 -11.65 9.07
N HIS A 274 5.45 -11.68 8.70
CA HIS A 274 4.40 -10.82 9.20
C HIS A 274 3.68 -11.48 10.38
N ILE A 275 3.52 -10.75 11.49
CA ILE A 275 2.82 -11.21 12.69
C ILE A 275 1.73 -10.20 13.05
N PRO A 276 0.43 -10.55 12.93
CA PRO A 276 -0.65 -9.69 13.39
C PRO A 276 -0.73 -9.69 14.92
N ILE A 277 -0.80 -8.51 15.51
CA ILE A 277 -1.07 -8.32 16.95
C ILE A 277 -2.54 -7.94 17.08
N TYR A 278 -3.37 -8.89 17.46
CA TYR A 278 -4.83 -8.92 17.25
C TYR A 278 -5.67 -7.81 17.89
N THR A 279 -5.13 -6.98 18.77
CA THR A 279 -6.00 -6.19 19.63
C THR A 279 -6.49 -4.87 19.05
N TYR A 280 -5.85 -4.28 18.06
CA TYR A 280 -6.28 -2.97 17.51
C TYR A 280 -5.78 -2.71 16.09
N GLY A 281 -5.49 -3.75 15.31
CA GLY A 281 -4.89 -3.60 13.98
C GLY A 281 -3.42 -3.23 14.06
N SER A 282 -2.72 -3.79 15.05
CA SER A 282 -1.26 -3.72 15.14
C SER A 282 -0.64 -4.93 14.49
N SER A 283 0.52 -4.77 13.86
CA SER A 283 1.33 -5.88 13.35
C SER A 283 2.82 -5.60 13.50
N MET A 284 3.60 -6.66 13.47
CA MET A 284 5.06 -6.59 13.37
C MET A 284 5.53 -7.37 12.14
N ASP A 285 6.47 -6.77 11.43
CA ASP A 285 7.12 -7.39 10.29
C ASP A 285 8.61 -7.52 10.60
N PHE A 286 9.17 -8.70 10.38
CA PHE A 286 10.59 -8.97 10.47
C PHE A 286 11.06 -9.42 9.10
N SER A 287 12.05 -8.73 8.53
CA SER A 287 12.60 -9.14 7.25
C SER A 287 14.12 -9.23 7.29
N TYR A 288 14.63 -10.11 6.44
CA TYR A 288 16.03 -10.22 6.15
C TYR A 288 16.23 -10.31 4.64
N LEU A 289 17.09 -9.46 4.12
CA LEU A 289 17.44 -9.37 2.72
C LEU A 289 18.94 -9.65 2.56
N PHE A 290 19.25 -10.52 1.64
CA PHE A 290 20.58 -10.74 1.13
C PHE A 290 20.60 -10.50 -0.37
N ALA A 291 21.54 -9.69 -0.84
CA ALA A 291 21.76 -9.51 -2.27
C ALA A 291 23.23 -9.48 -2.60
N ASN A 292 23.57 -10.00 -3.76
CA ASN A 292 24.87 -9.81 -4.36
C ASN A 292 24.73 -9.55 -5.87
N PHE A 293 25.62 -8.73 -6.39
CA PHE A 293 25.71 -8.52 -7.82
C PHE A 293 27.16 -8.46 -8.29
N LYS A 294 27.34 -8.75 -9.57
CA LYS A 294 28.62 -8.69 -10.26
C LYS A 294 28.41 -8.07 -11.64
N THR A 295 29.18 -7.04 -11.93
CA THR A 295 29.08 -6.38 -13.23
C THR A 295 29.97 -7.05 -14.26
N ASP A 296 29.70 -6.81 -15.54
CA ASP A 296 30.67 -6.92 -16.58
C ASP A 296 31.78 -5.89 -16.37
N LYS A 297 32.87 -5.99 -17.11
CA LYS A 297 33.94 -5.02 -17.00
C LYS A 297 33.49 -3.66 -17.53
N VAL A 298 33.62 -2.64 -16.71
CA VAL A 298 33.40 -1.24 -17.07
C VAL A 298 34.76 -0.54 -16.94
N ASN A 299 35.30 -0.07 -18.05
CA ASN A 299 36.69 0.47 -18.11
C ASN A 299 37.72 -0.50 -17.50
N ASP A 300 37.65 -1.77 -17.86
CA ASP A 300 38.47 -2.88 -17.34
C ASP A 300 38.34 -3.19 -15.85
N VAL A 301 37.49 -2.48 -15.12
CA VAL A 301 37.20 -2.73 -13.71
C VAL A 301 35.92 -3.53 -13.57
N ARG A 302 35.97 -4.65 -12.84
CA ARG A 302 34.78 -5.42 -12.45
C ARG A 302 34.33 -4.97 -11.06
N TYR A 303 33.09 -4.55 -10.96
CA TYR A 303 32.47 -4.20 -9.69
C TYR A 303 31.63 -5.37 -9.15
N THR A 304 31.66 -5.54 -7.84
CA THR A 304 30.79 -6.47 -7.14
C THR A 304 30.20 -5.76 -5.91
N GLY A 305 28.97 -6.08 -5.55
CA GLY A 305 28.32 -5.57 -4.36
C GLY A 305 27.70 -6.68 -3.56
N ARG A 306 27.64 -6.50 -2.25
CA ARG A 306 26.97 -7.39 -1.32
C ARG A 306 26.19 -6.58 -0.30
N SER A 307 24.94 -6.96 -0.08
CA SER A 307 24.04 -6.32 0.89
C SER A 307 23.49 -7.34 1.86
N HIS A 308 23.45 -6.98 3.14
CA HIS A 308 22.72 -7.67 4.20
C HIS A 308 21.88 -6.64 4.93
N ILE A 309 20.57 -6.79 4.91
CA ILE A 309 19.64 -5.86 5.54
C ILE A 309 18.69 -6.66 6.42
N ALA A 310 18.65 -6.35 7.71
CA ALA A 310 17.64 -6.86 8.63
C ALA A 310 16.74 -5.71 9.06
N THR A 311 15.44 -5.91 8.96
CA THR A 311 14.44 -4.89 9.26
C THR A 311 13.44 -5.42 10.28
N ALA A 312 13.14 -4.59 11.29
CA ALA A 312 12.00 -4.79 12.18
C ALA A 312 11.05 -3.60 12.03
N ARG A 313 9.78 -3.87 11.71
CA ARG A 313 8.76 -2.85 11.51
C ARG A 313 7.55 -3.12 12.39
N PHE A 314 7.08 -2.09 13.07
CA PHE A 314 5.81 -2.06 13.77
C PHE A 314 4.81 -1.24 12.97
N ASN A 315 3.62 -1.76 12.74
CA ASN A 315 2.52 -1.08 12.10
C ASN A 315 1.32 -0.97 13.05
N GLN A 316 0.61 0.16 12.99
CA GLN A 316 -0.59 0.41 13.75
C GLN A 316 -1.67 1.01 12.86
N ALA A 317 -2.77 0.29 12.68
CA ALA A 317 -3.96 0.83 12.05
C ALA A 317 -4.65 1.81 13.01
N LEU A 318 -4.59 3.11 12.72
CA LEU A 318 -5.23 4.15 13.52
C LEU A 318 -6.73 4.24 13.21
N GLN A 319 -7.07 4.27 11.93
CA GLN A 319 -8.45 4.34 11.46
C GLN A 319 -8.69 3.36 10.31
N ARG A 320 -9.86 2.73 10.32
CA ARG A 320 -10.37 1.90 9.23
C ARG A 320 -11.82 2.22 8.99
N THR A 321 -12.12 2.79 7.85
CA THR A 321 -13.46 3.06 7.36
C THR A 321 -13.53 2.74 5.86
N ARG A 322 -14.72 2.79 5.27
CA ARG A 322 -14.89 2.58 3.83
C ARG A 322 -14.16 3.60 2.95
N LYS A 323 -13.89 4.81 3.46
CA LYS A 323 -13.34 5.92 2.67
C LYS A 323 -12.02 6.46 3.17
N LEU A 324 -11.67 6.21 4.43
CA LEU A 324 -10.47 6.76 5.04
C LEU A 324 -9.83 5.70 5.92
N ASN A 325 -8.61 5.32 5.56
CA ASN A 325 -7.76 4.42 6.33
C ASN A 325 -6.47 5.15 6.66
N THR A 326 -6.04 5.06 7.90
CA THR A 326 -4.81 5.71 8.35
C THR A 326 -3.96 4.73 9.14
N ASP A 327 -2.67 4.70 8.83
CA ASP A 327 -1.67 3.88 9.49
C ASP A 327 -0.53 4.72 10.02
N PHE A 328 -0.01 4.31 11.14
CA PHE A 328 1.29 4.72 11.65
C PHE A 328 2.24 3.54 11.56
N PHE A 329 3.51 3.80 11.25
CA PHE A 329 4.54 2.77 11.31
C PHE A 329 5.86 3.31 11.87
N THR A 330 6.64 2.42 12.44
CA THR A 330 8.05 2.66 12.77
C THR A 330 8.88 1.47 12.32
N THR A 331 10.06 1.75 11.78
CA THR A 331 10.97 0.75 11.22
C THR A 331 12.37 0.96 11.77
N PHE A 332 13.03 -0.11 12.15
CA PHE A 332 14.46 -0.12 12.44
C PHE A 332 15.19 -1.00 11.44
N ASP A 333 16.13 -0.42 10.71
CA ASP A 333 16.94 -1.11 9.72
C ASP A 333 18.38 -1.28 10.23
N TYR A 334 18.88 -2.50 10.14
CA TYR A 334 20.28 -2.88 10.29
C TYR A 334 20.84 -3.21 8.91
N LYS A 335 21.63 -2.29 8.32
CA LYS A 335 22.15 -2.42 6.95
C LYS A 335 23.65 -2.61 6.97
N GLN A 336 24.15 -3.53 6.14
CA GLN A 336 25.57 -3.76 5.84
C GLN A 336 25.72 -3.90 4.33
N ILE A 337 26.32 -2.90 3.68
CA ILE A 337 26.41 -2.82 2.23
C ILE A 337 27.87 -2.63 1.84
N GLN A 338 28.44 -3.61 1.15
CA GLN A 338 29.83 -3.63 0.70
C GLN A 338 29.90 -3.49 -0.81
N ASN A 339 30.80 -2.65 -1.29
CA ASN A 339 31.12 -2.54 -2.71
C ASN A 339 32.62 -2.82 -2.92
N PHE A 340 32.93 -3.53 -3.98
CA PHE A 340 34.30 -3.91 -4.36
C PHE A 340 34.55 -3.50 -5.82
N GLY A 341 35.80 -3.09 -6.10
CA GLY A 341 36.33 -2.95 -7.44
C GLY A 341 37.55 -3.86 -7.60
N GLN A 342 37.59 -4.72 -8.62
CA GLN A 342 38.64 -5.72 -8.84
C GLN A 342 38.92 -6.61 -7.61
N GLY A 343 37.87 -6.92 -6.81
CA GLY A 343 37.99 -7.70 -5.58
C GLY A 343 38.51 -6.94 -4.36
N ILE A 344 38.82 -5.64 -4.49
CA ILE A 344 39.26 -4.77 -3.38
C ILE A 344 38.05 -3.99 -2.87
N GLU A 345 37.86 -3.99 -1.54
CA GLU A 345 36.78 -3.22 -0.92
C GLU A 345 36.94 -1.72 -1.22
N SER A 346 35.95 -1.14 -1.89
CA SER A 346 35.86 0.30 -2.16
C SER A 346 35.10 1.03 -1.07
N SER A 347 34.02 0.45 -0.56
CA SER A 347 33.21 1.00 0.54
C SER A 347 32.52 -0.06 1.35
N TYR A 348 32.25 0.26 2.63
CA TYR A 348 31.43 -0.55 3.54
C TYR A 348 30.54 0.34 4.39
N ASP A 349 29.28 0.48 3.96
CA ASP A 349 28.26 1.23 4.68
C ASP A 349 27.57 0.32 5.72
N LYS A 350 27.79 0.61 7.00
CA LYS A 350 27.13 -0.02 8.14
C LYS A 350 26.13 0.98 8.72
N LEU A 351 24.87 0.89 8.31
CA LEU A 351 23.86 1.87 8.69
C LEU A 351 22.87 1.30 9.71
N ARG A 352 22.43 2.16 10.62
CA ARG A 352 21.37 1.89 11.59
C ARG A 352 20.37 3.02 11.45
N VAL A 353 19.20 2.71 10.90
CA VAL A 353 18.23 3.73 10.53
C VAL A 353 16.92 3.49 11.27
N LEU A 354 16.48 4.48 12.00
CA LEU A 354 15.15 4.51 12.59
C LEU A 354 14.27 5.39 11.71
N THR A 355 13.16 4.82 11.22
CA THR A 355 12.19 5.54 10.39
C THR A 355 10.83 5.52 11.09
N GLY A 356 10.16 6.67 11.16
CA GLY A 356 8.77 6.78 11.60
C GLY A 356 7.94 7.45 10.53
N GLY A 357 6.69 7.01 10.35
CA GLY A 357 5.85 7.57 9.30
C GLY A 357 4.37 7.24 9.43
N GLY A 358 3.60 7.80 8.51
CA GLY A 358 2.17 7.55 8.38
C GLY A 358 1.75 7.36 6.94
N LEU A 359 0.71 6.58 6.77
CA LEU A 359 0.03 6.33 5.51
C LEU A 359 -1.42 6.75 5.64
N ILE A 360 -1.96 7.45 4.64
CA ILE A 360 -3.36 7.83 4.54
C ILE A 360 -3.88 7.34 3.19
N ASP A 361 -4.88 6.44 3.23
CA ASP A 361 -5.62 5.97 2.06
C ASP A 361 -7.02 6.56 2.12
N TYR A 362 -7.35 7.41 1.14
CA TYR A 362 -8.56 8.21 1.15
C TYR A 362 -9.27 8.20 -0.21
N ILE A 363 -10.58 7.91 -0.20
CA ILE A 363 -11.45 8.01 -1.37
C ILE A 363 -12.22 9.33 -1.29
N ASP A 364 -11.95 10.22 -2.24
CA ASP A 364 -12.56 11.55 -2.29
C ASP A 364 -13.94 11.59 -2.96
N GLY A 365 -14.55 12.78 -3.00
CA GLY A 365 -15.88 13.00 -3.59
C GLY A 365 -15.96 12.74 -5.10
N TRP A 366 -14.84 12.74 -5.81
CA TRP A 366 -14.73 12.38 -7.23
C TRP A 366 -14.50 10.88 -7.46
N LYS A 367 -14.60 10.07 -6.38
CA LYS A 367 -14.32 8.63 -6.38
C LYS A 367 -12.86 8.30 -6.76
N GLY A 368 -11.94 9.24 -6.59
CA GLY A 368 -10.52 9.03 -6.73
C GLY A 368 -9.95 8.47 -5.43
N ARG A 369 -9.16 7.39 -5.50
CA ARG A 369 -8.43 6.84 -4.35
C ARG A 369 -7.07 7.52 -4.28
N ASN A 370 -6.75 8.08 -3.13
CA ASN A 370 -5.51 8.80 -2.85
C ASN A 370 -4.75 8.08 -1.75
N LEU A 371 -3.48 7.82 -1.98
CA LEU A 371 -2.56 7.25 -1.01
C LEU A 371 -1.45 8.25 -0.73
N PHE A 372 -1.39 8.76 0.50
CA PHE A 372 -0.36 9.69 0.97
C PHE A 372 0.58 8.97 1.93
N LEU A 373 1.86 9.10 1.69
CA LEU A 373 2.93 8.63 2.58
C LEU A 373 3.75 9.82 3.05
N LEU A 374 4.01 9.89 4.36
CA LEU A 374 5.00 10.80 4.93
C LEU A 374 5.83 10.03 5.94
N SER A 375 7.17 10.12 5.84
CA SER A 375 8.06 9.48 6.80
C SER A 375 9.33 10.29 7.03
N GLY A 376 9.89 10.15 8.24
CA GLY A 376 11.17 10.71 8.63
C GLY A 376 12.14 9.60 9.02
N GLY A 377 13.34 9.60 8.43
CA GLY A 377 14.42 8.66 8.72
C GLY A 377 15.57 9.33 9.45
N TRP A 378 16.06 8.66 10.49
CA TRP A 378 17.20 9.08 11.28
C TRP A 378 18.28 8.00 11.27
N GLY A 379 19.46 8.33 10.70
CA GLY A 379 20.68 7.51 10.78
C GLY A 379 21.36 7.70 12.13
N ILE A 380 21.57 6.60 12.88
CA ILE A 380 22.13 6.59 14.23
C ILE A 380 23.60 6.17 14.14
N PRO A 381 24.54 7.13 14.26
CA PRO A 381 25.98 6.83 14.11
C PRO A 381 26.52 5.99 15.28
N GLY A 382 27.39 5.04 15.00
CA GLY A 382 28.08 4.21 15.99
C GLY A 382 27.22 3.18 16.74
N PHE A 383 25.90 3.24 16.62
CA PHE A 383 25.00 2.31 17.30
C PHE A 383 25.13 0.90 16.70
N LEU A 384 25.18 -0.13 17.55
CA LEU A 384 25.31 -1.54 17.15
C LEU A 384 26.40 -1.77 16.05
N GLY A 385 27.55 -1.12 16.18
CA GLY A 385 28.65 -1.24 15.24
C GLY A 385 28.44 -0.53 13.89
N GLY A 386 27.48 0.40 13.83
CA GLY A 386 27.24 1.27 12.68
C GLY A 386 28.40 2.23 12.41
N ASN A 387 28.49 2.77 11.20
CA ASN A 387 29.50 3.76 10.85
C ASN A 387 29.37 5.03 11.70
N SER A 388 30.50 5.64 12.01
CA SER A 388 30.54 6.96 12.65
C SER A 388 30.10 8.05 11.67
N VAL A 389 30.14 9.31 12.11
CA VAL A 389 29.82 10.48 11.26
C VAL A 389 30.74 10.59 10.04
N ASN A 390 32.01 10.20 10.19
CA ASN A 390 33.04 10.28 9.17
C ASN A 390 33.88 8.99 9.17
N SER A 391 33.32 7.89 8.72
CA SER A 391 34.06 6.64 8.57
C SER A 391 34.84 6.63 7.26
N LYS A 392 36.09 6.10 7.30
CA LYS A 392 36.91 5.92 6.10
C LYS A 392 36.36 4.87 5.12
N SER A 393 35.43 4.04 5.59
CA SER A 393 34.77 3.00 4.78
C SER A 393 33.49 3.47 4.13
N ASP A 394 33.04 4.69 4.42
CA ASP A 394 31.77 5.20 3.86
C ASP A 394 31.85 5.28 2.32
N SER A 395 30.71 4.99 1.67
CA SER A 395 30.58 5.08 0.21
C SER A 395 30.71 6.51 -0.31
N ARG A 396 30.48 7.51 0.55
CA ARG A 396 30.69 8.94 0.25
C ARG A 396 31.44 9.63 1.37
N VAL A 397 32.34 10.53 0.97
CA VAL A 397 33.09 11.35 1.92
C VAL A 397 32.11 12.25 2.70
N HIS A 398 32.18 12.20 4.03
CA HIS A 398 31.26 12.87 4.94
C HIS A 398 29.79 12.46 4.80
N GLY A 399 29.49 11.33 4.16
CA GLY A 399 28.15 10.73 4.06
C GLY A 399 28.04 9.49 4.94
N GLY A 400 28.36 9.61 6.23
CA GLY A 400 28.38 8.48 7.17
C GLY A 400 27.04 8.19 7.84
N GLY A 401 27.09 7.50 8.99
CA GLY A 401 25.91 6.98 9.69
C GLY A 401 24.98 8.04 10.30
N ARG A 402 25.31 9.34 10.30
CA ARG A 402 24.49 10.42 10.86
C ARG A 402 23.78 11.21 9.78
N PHE A 403 22.47 11.07 9.72
CA PHE A 403 21.63 11.88 8.82
C PHE A 403 20.20 11.94 9.31
N ILE A 404 19.47 12.94 8.82
CA ILE A 404 18.02 13.05 8.94
C ILE A 404 17.48 13.30 7.53
N LYS A 405 16.46 12.53 7.13
CA LYS A 405 15.77 12.70 5.86
C LYS A 405 14.26 12.60 6.00
N LEU A 406 13.54 13.26 5.13
CA LEU A 406 12.09 13.18 4.99
C LEU A 406 11.75 12.58 3.63
N ASN A 407 10.77 11.69 3.60
CA ASN A 407 10.21 11.15 2.38
C ASN A 407 8.72 11.45 2.34
N GLY A 408 8.24 11.86 1.16
CA GLY A 408 6.84 12.09 0.89
C GLY A 408 6.40 11.36 -0.37
N GLY A 409 5.18 10.85 -0.37
CA GLY A 409 4.61 10.19 -1.53
C GLY A 409 3.12 10.50 -1.69
N TRP A 410 2.67 10.64 -2.91
CA TRP A 410 1.27 10.72 -3.26
C TRP A 410 1.00 9.89 -4.51
N LYS A 411 0.09 8.90 -4.37
CA LYS A 411 -0.44 8.13 -5.49
C LYS A 411 -1.93 8.40 -5.60
N ARG A 412 -2.43 8.62 -6.82
CA ARG A 412 -3.85 8.77 -7.10
C ARG A 412 -4.25 7.83 -8.22
N LEU A 413 -5.31 7.06 -7.98
CA LEU A 413 -6.03 6.30 -8.99
C LEU A 413 -7.40 6.94 -9.20
N GLN A 414 -7.65 7.45 -10.40
CA GLN A 414 -8.91 8.06 -10.78
C GLN A 414 -9.59 7.22 -11.87
N LYS A 415 -10.76 6.67 -11.56
CA LYS A 415 -11.61 6.06 -12.58
C LYS A 415 -12.23 7.16 -13.43
N LEU A 416 -12.10 7.04 -14.73
CA LEU A 416 -12.63 7.95 -15.75
C LEU A 416 -13.80 7.27 -16.50
N PRO A 417 -14.60 8.00 -17.30
CA PRO A 417 -15.59 7.39 -18.19
C PRO A 417 -14.96 6.33 -19.09
N PHE A 418 -15.79 5.42 -19.56
CA PHE A 418 -15.39 4.34 -20.48
C PHE A 418 -14.38 3.33 -19.90
N GLU A 419 -14.40 3.14 -18.57
CA GLU A 419 -13.48 2.24 -17.85
C GLU A 419 -11.99 2.61 -18.01
N CYS A 420 -11.71 3.85 -18.35
CA CYS A 420 -10.36 4.39 -18.34
C CYS A 420 -9.91 4.69 -16.92
N PHE A 421 -8.59 4.61 -16.68
CA PHE A 421 -7.97 4.96 -15.41
C PHE A 421 -6.85 5.97 -15.62
N LEU A 422 -6.79 6.96 -14.77
CA LEU A 422 -5.67 7.88 -14.67
C LEU A 422 -4.93 7.62 -13.36
N LEU A 423 -3.65 7.25 -13.49
CA LEU A 423 -2.74 7.08 -12.38
C LEU A 423 -1.81 8.29 -12.31
N PHE A 424 -1.69 8.83 -11.10
CA PHE A 424 -0.71 9.85 -10.78
C PHE A 424 0.11 9.35 -9.60
N ASN A 425 1.42 9.41 -9.71
CA ASN A 425 2.35 9.03 -8.65
C ASN A 425 3.45 10.08 -8.55
N VAL A 426 3.68 10.62 -7.35
CA VAL A 426 4.80 11.51 -7.05
C VAL A 426 5.47 11.01 -5.79
N GLN A 427 6.80 10.96 -5.82
CA GLN A 427 7.65 10.63 -4.68
C GLN A 427 8.70 11.71 -4.51
N MET A 428 9.01 12.08 -3.27
CA MET A 428 10.00 13.08 -2.95
C MET A 428 10.86 12.65 -1.77
N GLN A 429 12.11 13.07 -1.78
CA GLN A 429 13.03 12.96 -0.65
C GLN A 429 13.70 14.31 -0.41
N TYR A 430 13.77 14.71 0.86
CA TYR A 430 14.56 15.83 1.32
C TYR A 430 15.48 15.39 2.45
N SER A 431 16.77 15.69 2.37
CA SER A 431 17.74 15.37 3.40
C SER A 431 18.32 16.63 4.02
N PHE A 432 18.52 16.61 5.34
CA PHE A 432 19.20 17.69 6.07
C PHE A 432 20.73 17.53 6.08
N ASN A 433 21.21 16.35 5.65
CA ASN A 433 22.62 15.99 5.70
C ASN A 433 23.01 15.27 4.41
N LYS A 434 24.30 15.19 4.14
CA LYS A 434 24.86 14.35 3.10
C LYS A 434 24.60 12.89 3.42
N LEU A 435 23.95 12.17 2.50
CA LEU A 435 23.54 10.77 2.69
C LEU A 435 24.61 9.81 2.19
N PRO A 436 24.77 8.64 2.81
CA PRO A 436 25.47 7.51 2.20
C PRO A 436 24.69 7.03 0.96
N LEU A 437 25.38 6.43 -0.02
CA LEU A 437 24.76 6.01 -1.29
C LEU A 437 23.46 5.20 -1.14
N PRO A 438 23.34 4.23 -0.23
CA PRO A 438 22.12 3.43 -0.10
C PRO A 438 20.89 4.22 0.38
N GLU A 439 21.10 5.42 0.92
CA GLU A 439 20.02 6.26 1.45
C GLU A 439 19.62 7.40 0.49
N GLN A 440 20.34 7.57 -0.61
CA GLN A 440 20.02 8.56 -1.63
C GLN A 440 18.78 8.19 -2.44
N ILE A 441 18.10 9.18 -2.99
CA ILE A 441 17.05 8.97 -4.01
C ILE A 441 17.70 8.80 -5.37
N TYR A 442 17.17 7.89 -6.18
CA TYR A 442 17.60 7.69 -7.56
C TYR A 442 16.45 7.87 -8.54
N ILE A 443 16.77 8.27 -9.78
CA ILE A 443 15.83 8.40 -10.89
C ILE A 443 16.41 7.73 -12.14
N GLY A 444 15.52 7.23 -13.01
CA GLY A 444 15.83 6.39 -14.18
C GLY A 444 15.50 4.92 -13.92
N GLY A 445 14.96 4.25 -14.90
CA GLY A 445 14.46 2.88 -14.85
C GLY A 445 12.92 2.81 -14.84
N ILE A 446 12.39 1.60 -14.83
CA ILE A 446 10.96 1.32 -14.97
C ILE A 446 10.11 1.91 -13.83
N ASP A 447 10.66 2.00 -12.60
CA ASP A 447 9.90 2.34 -11.40
C ASP A 447 9.65 3.85 -11.23
N ASN A 448 10.37 4.68 -11.98
CA ASN A 448 10.27 6.14 -11.82
C ASN A 448 10.33 6.94 -13.12
N VAL A 449 11.43 6.91 -13.90
CA VAL A 449 11.53 7.64 -15.17
C VAL A 449 11.95 6.67 -16.26
N ARG A 450 10.96 6.10 -16.94
CA ARG A 450 11.15 5.14 -18.05
C ARG A 450 11.87 5.82 -19.23
N GLY A 451 12.60 5.05 -20.03
CA GLY A 451 13.41 5.59 -21.13
C GLY A 451 14.82 6.01 -20.73
N TYR A 452 15.16 5.94 -19.44
CA TYR A 452 16.53 6.11 -18.93
C TYR A 452 17.01 4.85 -18.22
N GLN A 453 18.33 4.68 -18.19
CA GLN A 453 18.96 3.57 -17.45
C GLN A 453 18.69 3.67 -15.95
N LEU A 454 18.69 2.53 -15.26
CA LEU A 454 18.55 2.47 -13.82
C LEU A 454 19.58 3.38 -13.13
N ALA A 455 19.11 4.24 -12.23
CA ALA A 455 19.92 5.19 -11.48
C ALA A 455 20.73 6.16 -12.37
N ALA A 456 20.13 6.61 -13.50
CA ALA A 456 20.72 7.64 -14.35
C ALA A 456 20.95 8.97 -13.60
N GLY A 457 20.19 9.24 -12.55
CA GLY A 457 20.42 10.32 -11.59
C GLY A 457 20.30 9.83 -10.16
N ILE A 458 21.18 10.32 -9.27
CA ILE A 458 21.22 9.99 -7.85
C ILE A 458 21.40 11.29 -7.07
N GLY A 459 20.75 11.44 -5.90
CA GLY A 459 20.88 12.66 -5.10
C GLY A 459 20.45 12.50 -3.64
N ASP A 460 20.84 13.49 -2.81
CA ASP A 460 20.40 13.58 -1.42
C ASP A 460 18.96 14.07 -1.34
N HIS A 461 18.61 14.96 -2.27
CA HIS A 461 17.26 15.48 -2.48
C HIS A 461 16.79 15.07 -3.87
N GLY A 462 15.50 14.94 -4.02
CA GLY A 462 14.91 14.72 -5.33
C GLY A 462 13.43 14.47 -5.28
N LEU A 463 12.86 14.48 -6.44
CA LEU A 463 11.48 14.07 -6.67
C LEU A 463 11.38 13.35 -8.01
N TYR A 464 10.42 12.47 -8.12
CA TYR A 464 9.99 11.92 -9.39
C TYR A 464 8.48 11.71 -9.40
N GLY A 465 7.91 11.70 -10.58
CA GLY A 465 6.50 11.46 -10.75
C GLY A 465 6.15 10.90 -12.11
N THR A 466 5.03 10.20 -12.13
CA THR A 466 4.42 9.58 -13.31
C THR A 466 2.99 10.00 -13.44
N LEU A 467 2.58 10.36 -14.66
CA LEU A 467 1.19 10.47 -15.07
C LEU A 467 0.93 9.38 -16.10
N GLU A 468 0.03 8.43 -15.80
CA GLU A 468 -0.26 7.29 -16.66
C GLU A 468 -1.75 7.18 -16.93
N LEU A 469 -2.13 7.16 -18.20
CA LEU A 469 -3.50 6.92 -18.66
C LEU A 469 -3.61 5.48 -19.18
N ARG A 470 -4.55 4.72 -18.62
CA ARG A 470 -4.91 3.37 -19.07
C ARG A 470 -6.25 3.38 -19.74
N VAL A 471 -6.31 2.82 -20.93
CA VAL A 471 -7.49 2.82 -21.81
C VAL A 471 -7.77 1.39 -22.27
N PRO A 472 -8.92 0.80 -21.93
CA PRO A 472 -9.34 -0.47 -22.47
C PRO A 472 -9.66 -0.34 -23.97
N PRO A 473 -9.70 -1.43 -24.76
CA PRO A 473 -9.99 -1.37 -26.20
C PRO A 473 -11.40 -0.78 -26.44
N PRO A 474 -11.54 0.39 -27.11
CA PRO A 474 -12.78 1.18 -27.09
C PRO A 474 -14.02 0.45 -27.59
N PHE A 475 -13.88 -0.39 -28.64
CA PHE A 475 -15.01 -1.07 -29.27
C PHE A 475 -15.23 -2.50 -28.77
N LEU A 476 -14.24 -3.10 -28.10
CA LEU A 476 -14.26 -4.50 -27.66
C LEU A 476 -14.43 -4.65 -26.15
N ARG A 477 -14.32 -3.58 -25.36
CA ARG A 477 -14.23 -3.65 -23.90
C ARG A 477 -15.31 -4.48 -23.22
N ALA A 478 -16.55 -4.39 -23.69
CA ALA A 478 -17.69 -5.11 -23.11
C ALA A 478 -17.87 -6.54 -23.67
N HIS A 479 -17.12 -6.92 -24.69
CA HIS A 479 -17.23 -8.25 -25.30
C HIS A 479 -16.39 -9.25 -24.51
N LYS A 480 -16.94 -10.44 -24.25
CA LYS A 480 -16.20 -11.54 -23.64
C LYS A 480 -15.15 -12.10 -24.58
N ILE A 481 -14.02 -12.49 -24.03
CA ILE A 481 -13.01 -13.29 -24.76
C ILE A 481 -13.59 -14.69 -24.97
N PRO A 482 -13.48 -15.28 -26.15
CA PRO A 482 -13.97 -16.64 -26.41
C PRO A 482 -13.48 -17.64 -25.36
N TRP A 483 -14.40 -18.48 -24.87
CA TRP A 483 -14.16 -19.54 -23.87
C TRP A 483 -13.75 -19.06 -22.47
N THR A 484 -14.00 -17.78 -22.13
CA THR A 484 -13.73 -17.22 -20.80
C THR A 484 -14.89 -16.34 -20.34
N ASP A 485 -14.95 -16.04 -19.04
CA ASP A 485 -15.87 -15.05 -18.49
C ASP A 485 -15.29 -13.63 -18.46
N THR A 486 -14.01 -13.48 -18.81
CA THR A 486 -13.27 -12.21 -18.83
C THR A 486 -13.65 -11.38 -20.05
N THR A 487 -13.85 -10.09 -19.88
CA THR A 487 -14.06 -9.15 -20.99
C THR A 487 -12.74 -8.67 -21.60
N TRP A 488 -12.76 -8.16 -22.83
CA TRP A 488 -11.59 -7.54 -23.44
C TRP A 488 -11.12 -6.30 -22.68
N GLY A 489 -12.02 -5.59 -21.99
CA GLY A 489 -11.68 -4.43 -21.17
C GLY A 489 -10.88 -4.79 -19.91
N GLU A 490 -11.20 -5.94 -19.31
CA GLU A 490 -10.45 -6.50 -18.18
C GLU A 490 -9.11 -7.09 -18.62
N PHE A 491 -9.08 -7.72 -19.80
CA PHE A 491 -7.90 -8.42 -20.31
C PHE A 491 -6.82 -7.49 -20.88
N LEU A 492 -7.21 -6.47 -21.66
CA LEU A 492 -6.28 -5.63 -22.42
C LEU A 492 -6.43 -4.16 -22.03
N GLN A 493 -5.33 -3.52 -21.70
CA GLN A 493 -5.26 -2.08 -21.47
C GLN A 493 -4.10 -1.47 -22.25
N PHE A 494 -4.38 -0.41 -23.01
CA PHE A 494 -3.36 0.45 -23.60
C PHE A 494 -2.93 1.51 -22.59
N VAL A 495 -1.66 1.81 -22.56
CA VAL A 495 -1.05 2.74 -21.62
C VAL A 495 -0.37 3.86 -22.37
N GLY A 496 -0.60 5.10 -21.93
CA GLY A 496 0.20 6.26 -22.30
C GLY A 496 0.75 6.91 -21.04
N PHE A 497 2.03 7.30 -21.02
CA PHE A 497 2.64 7.87 -19.82
C PHE A 497 3.58 9.03 -20.09
N LEU A 498 3.71 9.88 -19.07
CA LEU A 498 4.69 10.95 -18.95
C LEU A 498 5.38 10.82 -17.59
N ASP A 499 6.69 10.65 -17.60
CA ASP A 499 7.53 10.52 -16.42
C ASP A 499 8.47 11.72 -16.31
N HIS A 500 8.64 12.19 -15.07
CA HIS A 500 9.57 13.26 -14.76
C HIS A 500 10.30 12.99 -13.46
N GLY A 501 11.60 13.34 -13.39
CA GLY A 501 12.39 13.22 -12.17
C GLY A 501 13.56 14.20 -12.13
N GLN A 502 13.90 14.63 -10.93
CA GLN A 502 15.04 15.48 -10.69
C GLN A 502 15.73 15.11 -9.37
N THR A 503 17.07 15.17 -9.37
CA THR A 503 17.89 14.89 -8.18
C THR A 503 18.94 15.99 -7.99
N TYR A 504 19.19 16.28 -6.71
CA TYR A 504 20.19 17.24 -6.26
C TYR A 504 21.00 16.64 -5.12
N GLY A 505 22.29 17.01 -5.02
CA GLY A 505 23.15 16.51 -3.97
C GLY A 505 23.97 17.59 -3.26
N PHE A 506 24.37 17.32 -2.02
CA PHE A 506 25.38 18.10 -1.26
C PHE A 506 26.79 17.74 -1.71
N GLY A 507 27.19 18.03 -2.97
CA GLY A 507 28.47 17.60 -3.53
C GLY A 507 28.51 16.07 -3.72
N GLN A 508 28.37 15.63 -4.96
CA GLN A 508 28.16 14.20 -5.26
C GLN A 508 29.50 13.50 -5.55
N ASP A 509 30.37 13.42 -4.55
CA ASP A 509 31.65 12.73 -4.61
C ASP A 509 31.54 11.32 -4.02
N VAL A 510 31.73 10.32 -4.85
CA VAL A 510 31.76 8.91 -4.49
C VAL A 510 33.17 8.39 -4.71
N LEU A 511 33.73 7.70 -3.73
CA LEU A 511 35.03 7.07 -3.85
C LEU A 511 34.90 5.74 -4.60
N ARG A 512 35.42 5.65 -5.81
CA ARG A 512 35.46 4.44 -6.63
C ARG A 512 36.85 3.91 -6.84
N VAL A 513 36.99 2.59 -6.91
CA VAL A 513 38.19 1.95 -7.47
C VAL A 513 38.08 2.04 -8.99
N VAL A 514 38.96 2.78 -9.61
CA VAL A 514 39.01 2.98 -11.07
C VAL A 514 40.05 2.11 -11.77
N GLY A 515 40.96 1.50 -11.02
CA GLY A 515 42.02 0.64 -11.56
C GLY A 515 42.96 0.07 -10.51
N LEU A 516 44.01 -0.60 -10.97
CA LEU A 516 45.11 -1.06 -10.15
C LEU A 516 46.38 -0.38 -10.62
N LYS A 517 47.07 0.35 -9.74
CA LYS A 517 48.36 0.94 -10.01
C LYS A 517 49.39 0.28 -9.11
N LYS A 518 50.40 -0.39 -9.72
CA LYS A 518 51.44 -1.15 -8.98
C LYS A 518 50.85 -2.13 -7.96
N GLY A 519 49.76 -2.84 -8.30
CA GLY A 519 49.09 -3.82 -7.42
C GLY A 519 48.26 -3.23 -6.28
N LYS A 520 48.12 -1.90 -6.21
CA LYS A 520 47.23 -1.20 -5.23
C LYS A 520 46.01 -0.62 -5.94
N ALA A 521 44.87 -0.61 -5.24
CA ALA A 521 43.67 0.01 -5.76
C ALA A 521 43.90 1.51 -6.00
N GLU A 522 43.71 1.95 -7.22
CA GLU A 522 43.65 3.37 -7.56
C GLU A 522 42.20 3.81 -7.33
N LYS A 523 42.00 4.70 -6.37
CA LYS A 523 40.67 5.22 -6.00
C LYS A 523 40.56 6.65 -6.52
N GLU A 524 39.45 6.96 -7.16
CA GLU A 524 39.15 8.28 -7.69
C GLU A 524 37.81 8.78 -7.13
N HIS A 525 37.70 10.09 -6.96
CA HIS A 525 36.44 10.74 -6.66
C HIS A 525 35.63 10.88 -7.96
N VAL A 526 34.52 10.17 -8.04
CA VAL A 526 33.57 10.31 -9.13
C VAL A 526 32.43 11.26 -8.68
N TYR A 527 32.26 12.32 -9.45
CA TYR A 527 31.21 13.31 -9.18
C TYR A 527 29.98 12.96 -10.00
N TYR A 528 28.81 12.91 -9.35
CA TYR A 528 27.52 12.83 -10.02
C TYR A 528 26.93 14.22 -10.13
N ASP A 529 26.54 14.62 -11.32
CA ASP A 529 25.80 15.86 -11.55
C ASP A 529 24.37 15.75 -11.06
N ASN A 530 23.76 16.90 -10.76
CA ASN A 530 22.32 16.99 -10.62
C ASN A 530 21.64 16.50 -11.91
N ALA A 531 20.65 15.66 -11.78
CA ALA A 531 19.95 15.10 -12.92
C ALA A 531 18.55 15.71 -13.07
N PHE A 532 18.15 15.90 -14.31
CA PHE A 532 16.81 16.32 -14.70
C PHE A 532 16.38 15.45 -15.87
N LEU A 533 15.43 14.57 -15.65
CA LEU A 533 15.00 13.55 -16.60
C LEU A 533 13.52 13.73 -16.90
N THR A 534 13.15 13.69 -18.17
CA THR A 534 11.76 13.65 -18.61
C THR A 534 11.63 12.64 -19.73
N ALA A 535 10.61 11.81 -19.67
CA ALA A 535 10.32 10.82 -20.69
C ALA A 535 8.82 10.71 -20.95
N ALA A 536 8.48 10.34 -22.17
CA ALA A 536 7.12 9.94 -22.54
C ALA A 536 7.14 8.57 -23.17
N GLY A 537 6.01 7.89 -23.15
CA GLY A 537 5.95 6.57 -23.75
C GLY A 537 4.55 5.99 -23.81
N ALA A 538 4.52 4.77 -24.33
CA ALA A 538 3.29 3.99 -24.44
C ALA A 538 3.55 2.54 -24.03
N GLY A 539 2.49 1.83 -23.69
CA GLY A 539 2.60 0.43 -23.28
C GLY A 539 1.30 -0.34 -23.44
N VAL A 540 1.39 -1.61 -23.08
CA VAL A 540 0.26 -2.54 -23.08
C VAL A 540 0.29 -3.36 -21.80
N ARG A 541 -0.88 -3.62 -21.23
CA ARG A 541 -1.09 -4.54 -20.12
C ARG A 541 -2.05 -5.62 -20.56
N LEU A 542 -1.71 -6.90 -20.29
CA LEU A 542 -2.57 -8.05 -20.52
C LEU A 542 -2.77 -8.77 -19.19
N TYR A 543 -4.02 -8.92 -18.77
CA TYR A 543 -4.42 -9.62 -17.56
C TYR A 543 -5.15 -10.90 -17.95
N GLY A 544 -4.39 -11.98 -18.12
CA GLY A 544 -4.92 -13.23 -18.66
C GLY A 544 -5.82 -13.98 -17.69
N PRO A 545 -6.85 -14.70 -18.19
CA PRO A 545 -7.77 -15.51 -17.38
C PRO A 545 -7.08 -16.68 -16.65
N TRP A 546 -5.87 -17.04 -17.08
CA TRP A 546 -5.03 -18.07 -16.43
C TRP A 546 -4.08 -17.51 -15.38
N LYS A 547 -4.38 -16.31 -14.83
CA LYS A 547 -3.53 -15.60 -13.87
C LYS A 547 -2.12 -15.27 -14.42
N ILE A 548 -2.00 -15.11 -15.73
CA ILE A 548 -0.78 -14.65 -16.42
C ILE A 548 -0.95 -13.18 -16.74
N GLU A 549 0.00 -12.38 -16.30
CA GLU A 549 0.07 -10.95 -16.52
C GLU A 549 1.25 -10.62 -17.43
N TRP A 550 1.04 -9.75 -18.41
CA TRP A 550 2.07 -9.25 -19.30
C TRP A 550 2.06 -7.74 -19.27
N SER A 551 3.23 -7.15 -19.22
CA SER A 551 3.40 -5.72 -19.43
C SER A 551 4.51 -5.46 -20.45
N LEU A 552 4.26 -4.48 -21.30
CA LEU A 552 5.23 -3.97 -22.28
C LEU A 552 5.16 -2.45 -22.23
N ASP A 553 6.28 -1.79 -21.99
CA ASP A 553 6.40 -0.33 -22.05
C ASP A 553 7.54 0.08 -22.97
N VAL A 554 7.31 1.14 -23.73
CA VAL A 554 8.31 1.78 -24.58
C VAL A 554 8.50 3.20 -24.08
N GLY A 555 9.63 3.50 -23.47
CA GLY A 555 9.97 4.81 -22.93
C GLY A 555 10.95 5.56 -23.83
N TYR A 556 10.59 6.78 -24.20
CA TYR A 556 11.41 7.68 -25.01
C TYR A 556 11.91 8.86 -24.15
N PRO A 557 13.25 9.06 -24.01
CA PRO A 557 13.80 10.16 -23.24
C PRO A 557 13.61 11.49 -23.99
N LEU A 558 13.08 12.51 -23.30
CA LEU A 558 12.85 13.84 -23.85
C LEU A 558 13.97 14.84 -23.51
N THR A 559 14.83 14.53 -22.52
CA THR A 559 15.97 15.39 -22.14
C THR A 559 17.30 14.74 -22.53
N ASP A 560 18.22 15.52 -23.11
CA ASP A 560 19.42 15.02 -23.77
C ASP A 560 20.61 14.76 -22.84
N LYS A 561 20.76 15.50 -21.73
CA LYS A 561 21.98 15.47 -20.90
C LYS A 561 22.39 14.11 -20.33
N HIS A 562 21.42 13.21 -20.10
CA HIS A 562 21.64 11.87 -19.56
C HIS A 562 21.17 10.77 -20.51
N ARG A 563 21.01 11.07 -21.77
CA ARG A 563 20.52 10.17 -22.81
C ARG A 563 21.58 9.12 -23.14
N SER A 564 21.38 7.90 -22.70
CA SER A 564 22.28 6.77 -22.97
C SER A 564 21.81 5.90 -24.15
N SER A 565 20.54 5.98 -24.50
CA SER A 565 19.92 5.27 -25.61
C SER A 565 18.72 6.06 -26.13
N ASP A 566 18.32 5.81 -27.37
CA ASP A 566 17.21 6.53 -27.99
C ASP A 566 15.85 6.10 -27.46
N THR A 567 15.69 4.86 -27.07
CA THR A 567 14.42 4.29 -26.60
C THR A 567 14.70 3.04 -25.79
N ILE A 568 14.03 2.86 -24.66
CA ILE A 568 14.12 1.64 -23.86
C ILE A 568 12.78 0.93 -23.87
N VAL A 569 12.83 -0.36 -24.19
CA VAL A 569 11.67 -1.25 -24.14
C VAL A 569 11.75 -2.09 -22.86
N TYR A 570 10.70 -2.06 -22.07
CA TYR A 570 10.56 -2.84 -20.85
C TYR A 570 9.48 -3.90 -21.04
N PHE A 571 9.73 -5.11 -20.58
CA PHE A 571 8.71 -6.13 -20.53
C PHE A 571 8.75 -6.91 -19.22
N ARG A 572 7.60 -7.42 -18.80
CA ARG A 572 7.44 -8.37 -17.71
C ARG A 572 6.36 -9.38 -18.05
N VAL A 573 6.60 -10.62 -17.69
CA VAL A 573 5.62 -11.70 -17.69
C VAL A 573 5.59 -12.26 -16.28
N ALA A 574 4.42 -12.31 -15.66
CA ALA A 574 4.22 -12.89 -14.35
C ALA A 574 3.12 -13.93 -14.40
N TRP A 575 3.29 -15.03 -13.68
CA TRP A 575 2.31 -16.08 -13.55
C TRP A 575 2.03 -16.34 -12.06
N LYS A 576 0.79 -16.11 -11.64
CA LYS A 576 0.26 -16.43 -10.31
C LYS A 576 -0.24 -17.87 -10.35
N ILE A 577 0.54 -18.82 -9.84
CA ILE A 577 0.28 -20.28 -9.97
C ILE A 577 -0.76 -20.74 -8.95
N LEU A 578 -0.72 -20.22 -7.73
CA LEU A 578 -1.62 -20.53 -6.62
C LEU A 578 -2.35 -19.29 -6.15
#